data_c7c076946ab85f7ba02a0ecb17e9695a
#
_entry.id   c7c076946ab85f7ba02a0ecb17e9695a
#
_cell.length_a   1.000
_cell.length_b   1.000
_cell.length_c   1.000
_cell.angle_alpha   90.00
_cell.angle_beta   90.00
_cell.angle_gamma   90.00
#
_symmetry.space_group_name_H-M   'P 1'
#
loop_
_entity.id
_entity.type
_entity.pdbx_description
1 polymer ?
#
loop_
_entity_poly.entity_id
_entity_poly.type
_entity_poly.pdbx_seq_one_letter_code
_entity_poly.pdbx_strand_id
1 'polypeptide(L)'
;MKKLLQINPVLRVSTSTGRIMQEIGELAIANGWKSYIAYSYARDGIKPCKSELVPVGGKIGVLGHWLATRLFDRHGLASERDTKDFIRVIDEIDPDIIHIHNIHGYFLNYKILFDYLARRNKPVVWTVHDCWLYTGHCYYYTFAGCSKWKIHCGRCPQKKKFPASYLFDRSFKNFEDKRKAFTSIQASNMFV
;
A
#
# COMPACT_ATOMS: atom_id res chain seq x y z
N MET A 1 5.34 11.99 -23.08
CA MET A 1 6.26 11.03 -22.42
C MET A 1 5.44 10.29 -21.39
N LYS A 2 5.45 8.95 -21.40
CA LYS A 2 4.70 8.11 -20.43
C LYS A 2 5.26 8.25 -19.02
N LYS A 3 4.39 8.09 -18.02
CA LYS A 3 4.70 8.27 -16.61
C LYS A 3 4.32 7.05 -15.79
N LEU A 4 5.26 6.55 -15.01
CA LEU A 4 5.08 5.47 -14.05
C LEU A 4 5.11 6.04 -12.63
N LEU A 5 4.10 5.75 -11.82
CA LEU A 5 4.10 6.04 -10.38
C LEU A 5 4.12 4.72 -9.62
N GLN A 6 5.16 4.51 -8.82
CA GLN A 6 5.27 3.35 -7.93
C GLN A 6 4.94 3.75 -6.49
N ILE A 7 4.24 2.89 -5.74
CA ILE A 7 3.80 3.16 -4.36
C ILE A 7 4.34 2.08 -3.42
N ASN A 8 5.13 2.48 -2.43
CA ASN A 8 5.63 1.61 -1.36
C ASN A 8 5.88 2.41 -0.07
N PRO A 9 5.54 1.91 1.12
CA PRO A 9 5.75 2.69 2.36
C PRO A 9 7.21 3.01 2.64
N VAL A 10 8.12 2.15 2.23
CA VAL A 10 9.55 2.25 2.56
C VAL A 10 10.39 2.47 1.31
N LEU A 11 11.14 3.57 1.30
CA LEU A 11 12.21 3.78 0.34
C LEU A 11 13.52 3.26 0.95
N ARG A 12 13.94 2.04 0.55
CA ARG A 12 15.15 1.41 1.08
C ARG A 12 15.78 0.50 0.04
N VAL A 13 16.93 0.89 -0.49
CA VAL A 13 17.68 0.12 -1.50
C VAL A 13 18.17 -1.24 -0.98
N SER A 14 18.39 -1.35 0.33
CA SER A 14 18.86 -2.59 0.97
C SER A 14 17.76 -3.62 1.23
N THR A 15 16.48 -3.32 0.92
CA THR A 15 15.37 -4.26 1.04
C THR A 15 14.95 -4.79 -0.33
N SER A 16 14.40 -6.01 -0.37
CA SER A 16 13.94 -6.63 -1.63
C SER A 16 12.93 -5.75 -2.38
N THR A 17 11.89 -5.27 -1.72
CA THR A 17 10.84 -4.44 -2.34
C THR A 17 11.36 -3.08 -2.80
N GLY A 18 12.22 -2.43 -2.01
CA GLY A 18 12.81 -1.14 -2.38
C GLY A 18 13.75 -1.25 -3.58
N ARG A 19 14.54 -2.33 -3.66
CA ARG A 19 15.42 -2.59 -4.80
C ARG A 19 14.64 -2.88 -6.07
N ILE A 20 13.63 -3.75 -6.00
CA ILE A 20 12.74 -4.05 -7.13
C ILE A 20 12.12 -2.76 -7.68
N MET A 21 11.59 -1.92 -6.81
CA MET A 21 10.97 -0.64 -7.19
C MET A 21 11.97 0.29 -7.89
N GLN A 22 13.20 0.38 -7.42
CA GLN A 22 14.24 1.19 -8.08
C GLN A 22 14.65 0.63 -9.43
N GLU A 23 14.87 -0.68 -9.54
CA GLU A 23 15.22 -1.34 -10.78
C GLU A 23 14.12 -1.17 -11.85
N ILE A 24 12.86 -1.31 -11.46
CA ILE A 24 11.71 -1.02 -12.37
C ILE A 24 11.71 0.44 -12.80
N GLY A 25 11.95 1.37 -11.86
CA GLY A 25 12.04 2.80 -12.17
C GLY A 25 13.17 3.13 -13.15
N GLU A 26 14.35 2.55 -12.96
CA GLU A 26 15.49 2.74 -13.85
C GLU A 26 15.24 2.15 -15.23
N LEU A 27 14.60 0.97 -15.31
CA LEU A 27 14.20 0.36 -16.58
C LEU A 27 13.17 1.24 -17.31
N ALA A 28 12.20 1.78 -16.62
CA ALA A 28 11.22 2.71 -17.20
C ALA A 28 11.92 3.95 -17.78
N ILE A 29 12.85 4.56 -17.04
CA ILE A 29 13.62 5.73 -17.49
C ILE A 29 14.46 5.37 -18.71
N ALA A 30 15.13 4.23 -18.72
CA ALA A 30 15.92 3.75 -19.86
C ALA A 30 15.08 3.57 -21.13
N ASN A 31 13.77 3.32 -20.97
CA ASN A 31 12.79 3.23 -22.08
C ASN A 31 12.04 4.54 -22.35
N GLY A 32 12.54 5.67 -21.90
CA GLY A 32 12.01 7.01 -22.21
C GLY A 32 10.77 7.41 -21.39
N TRP A 33 10.51 6.75 -20.23
CA TRP A 33 9.43 7.14 -19.32
C TRP A 33 9.93 8.09 -18.23
N LYS A 34 9.02 8.85 -17.65
CA LYS A 34 9.24 9.45 -16.33
C LYS A 34 8.84 8.46 -15.24
N SER A 35 9.68 8.33 -14.22
CA SER A 35 9.43 7.44 -13.10
C SER A 35 9.34 8.22 -11.79
N TYR A 36 8.30 7.95 -11.01
CA TYR A 36 8.01 8.53 -9.71
C TYR A 36 7.89 7.41 -8.67
N ILE A 37 8.38 7.68 -7.46
CA ILE A 37 8.28 6.76 -6.32
C ILE A 37 7.63 7.47 -5.14
N ALA A 38 6.41 7.06 -4.80
CA ALA A 38 5.71 7.50 -3.60
C ALA A 38 6.09 6.62 -2.41
N TYR A 39 6.54 7.27 -1.31
CA TYR A 39 7.02 6.60 -0.10
C TYR A 39 6.65 7.40 1.15
N SER A 40 6.63 6.74 2.30
CA SER A 40 6.37 7.40 3.59
C SER A 40 7.63 7.65 4.42
N TYR A 41 8.56 6.71 4.42
CA TYR A 41 9.78 6.85 5.21
C TYR A 41 10.98 6.17 4.54
N ALA A 42 12.16 6.76 4.78
CA ALA A 42 13.45 6.24 4.36
C ALA A 42 14.29 5.96 5.63
N ARG A 43 14.41 4.69 6.02
CA ARG A 43 15.07 4.31 7.29
C ARG A 43 16.55 4.60 7.31
N ASP A 44 17.22 4.52 6.17
CA ASP A 44 18.68 4.68 6.05
C ASP A 44 19.05 6.00 5.34
N GLY A 45 18.15 6.99 5.43
CA GLY A 45 18.26 8.21 4.63
C GLY A 45 17.84 8.01 3.17
N ILE A 46 17.71 9.12 2.44
CA ILE A 46 17.40 9.11 1.02
C ILE A 46 18.69 8.84 0.26
N LYS A 47 18.82 7.68 -0.34
CA LYS A 47 19.93 7.36 -1.24
C LYS A 47 19.63 7.90 -2.64
N PRO A 48 20.67 8.17 -3.47
CA PRO A 48 20.47 8.59 -4.85
C PRO A 48 19.54 7.63 -5.59
N CYS A 49 18.50 8.18 -6.19
CA CYS A 49 17.50 7.48 -6.96
C CYS A 49 17.23 8.26 -8.25
N LYS A 50 17.16 7.59 -9.40
CA LYS A 50 16.88 8.24 -10.68
C LYS A 50 15.42 8.64 -10.84
N SER A 51 14.51 7.96 -10.11
CA SER A 51 13.09 8.32 -10.08
C SER A 51 12.86 9.57 -9.24
N GLU A 52 11.88 10.38 -9.62
CA GLU A 52 11.41 11.50 -8.80
C GLU A 52 10.72 10.99 -7.53
N LEU A 53 11.11 11.53 -6.38
CA LEU A 53 10.65 11.05 -5.07
C LEU A 53 9.45 11.86 -4.59
N VAL A 54 8.37 11.16 -4.22
CA VAL A 54 7.11 11.74 -3.74
C VAL A 54 6.89 11.31 -2.28
N PRO A 55 7.22 12.14 -1.29
CA PRO A 55 6.95 11.84 0.11
C PRO A 55 5.44 11.88 0.38
N VAL A 56 4.92 10.89 1.12
CA VAL A 56 3.51 10.78 1.47
C VAL A 56 3.33 10.78 2.98
N GLY A 57 2.56 11.74 3.47
CA GLY A 57 2.28 11.91 4.89
C GLY A 57 3.46 12.46 5.68
N GLY A 58 3.28 12.55 6.99
CA GLY A 58 4.27 13.07 7.92
C GLY A 58 4.33 12.26 9.21
N LYS A 59 5.32 12.57 10.07
CA LYS A 59 5.55 11.83 11.33
C LYS A 59 4.31 11.73 12.22
N ILE A 60 3.51 12.80 12.31
CA ILE A 60 2.28 12.84 13.13
C ILE A 60 1.22 11.91 12.54
N GLY A 61 1.02 11.93 11.21
CA GLY A 61 0.10 11.04 10.52
C GLY A 61 0.47 9.57 10.71
N VAL A 62 1.76 9.24 10.55
CA VAL A 62 2.29 7.89 10.79
C VAL A 62 2.08 7.43 12.23
N LEU A 63 2.33 8.30 13.23
CA LEU A 63 2.10 7.97 14.63
C LEU A 63 0.61 7.74 14.93
N GLY A 64 -0.26 8.60 14.46
CA GLY A 64 -1.72 8.45 14.61
C GLY A 64 -2.24 7.17 13.98
N HIS A 65 -1.76 6.84 12.79
CA HIS A 65 -2.09 5.60 12.10
C HIS A 65 -1.57 4.35 12.84
N TRP A 66 -0.35 4.42 13.38
CA TRP A 66 0.23 3.36 14.19
C TRP A 66 -0.62 3.12 15.45
N LEU A 67 -1.03 4.18 16.17
CA LEU A 67 -1.92 4.08 17.32
C LEU A 67 -3.29 3.47 16.94
N ALA A 68 -3.90 3.94 15.85
CA ALA A 68 -5.16 3.40 15.36
C ALA A 68 -5.06 1.90 15.03
N THR A 69 -3.92 1.45 14.51
CA THR A 69 -3.65 0.04 14.25
C THR A 69 -3.53 -0.74 15.57
N ARG A 70 -2.69 -0.26 16.50
CA ARG A 70 -2.39 -0.95 17.75
C ARG A 70 -3.59 -1.09 18.68
N LEU A 71 -4.43 -0.08 18.72
CA LEU A 71 -5.59 -0.06 19.59
C LEU A 71 -6.82 -0.68 18.91
N PHE A 72 -7.08 -0.34 17.65
CA PHE A 72 -8.37 -0.58 17.00
C PHE A 72 -8.30 -1.49 15.76
N ASP A 73 -7.15 -2.11 15.46
CA ASP A 73 -6.94 -2.96 14.28
C ASP A 73 -7.34 -2.25 12.96
N ARG A 74 -6.99 -0.95 12.85
CA ARG A 74 -7.30 -0.10 11.70
C ARG A 74 -6.11 0.08 10.76
N HIS A 75 -5.34 -0.97 10.52
CA HIS A 75 -4.19 -0.93 9.64
C HIS A 75 -4.61 -0.65 8.19
N GLY A 76 -4.04 0.40 7.61
CA GLY A 76 -4.44 0.87 6.27
C GLY A 76 -5.77 1.63 6.21
N LEU A 77 -6.35 2.02 7.36
CA LEU A 77 -7.66 2.71 7.48
C LEU A 77 -7.59 4.07 8.18
N ALA A 78 -6.41 4.54 8.55
CA ALA A 78 -6.18 5.90 9.04
C ALA A 78 -5.50 6.75 7.94
N SER A 79 -4.84 7.85 8.29
CA SER A 79 -4.16 8.75 7.33
C SER A 79 -5.05 9.28 6.22
N GLU A 80 -6.30 9.64 6.53
CA GLU A 80 -7.27 10.11 5.53
C GLU A 80 -6.81 11.40 4.86
N ARG A 81 -6.29 12.36 5.64
CA ARG A 81 -5.77 13.63 5.12
C ARG A 81 -4.58 13.39 4.20
N ASP A 82 -3.58 12.66 4.68
CA ASP A 82 -2.36 12.36 3.91
C ASP A 82 -2.70 11.66 2.59
N THR A 83 -3.72 10.77 2.60
CA THR A 83 -4.18 10.07 1.39
C THR A 83 -4.85 11.04 0.41
N LYS A 84 -5.68 11.96 0.90
CA LYS A 84 -6.32 12.97 0.03
C LYS A 84 -5.30 13.93 -0.57
N ASP A 85 -4.31 14.34 0.21
CA ASP A 85 -3.21 15.18 -0.27
C ASP A 85 -2.37 14.43 -1.32
N PHE A 86 -2.08 13.15 -1.09
CA PHE A 86 -1.39 12.30 -2.07
C PHE A 86 -2.20 12.12 -3.36
N ILE A 87 -3.51 12.00 -3.29
CA ILE A 87 -4.38 11.93 -4.47
C ILE A 87 -4.23 13.18 -5.34
N ARG A 88 -4.13 14.38 -4.77
CA ARG A 88 -3.87 15.61 -5.54
C ARG A 88 -2.53 15.53 -6.27
N VAL A 89 -1.49 15.00 -5.61
CA VAL A 89 -0.19 14.79 -6.25
C VAL A 89 -0.29 13.76 -7.40
N ILE A 90 -1.11 12.70 -7.24
CA ILE A 90 -1.36 11.75 -8.34
C ILE A 90 -2.05 12.46 -9.52
N ASP A 91 -2.99 13.36 -9.27
CA ASP A 91 -3.66 14.14 -10.32
C ASP A 91 -2.69 15.10 -11.03
N GLU A 92 -1.78 15.76 -10.30
CA GLU A 92 -0.75 16.64 -10.85
C GLU A 92 0.28 15.85 -11.70
N ILE A 93 0.72 14.69 -11.23
CA ILE A 93 1.63 13.82 -12.00
C ILE A 93 0.91 13.27 -13.22
N ASP A 94 -0.36 12.92 -13.09
CA ASP A 94 -1.17 12.21 -14.10
C ASP A 94 -0.45 10.99 -14.68
N PRO A 95 -0.11 9.95 -13.88
CA PRO A 95 0.63 8.78 -14.36
C PRO A 95 -0.21 7.94 -15.32
N ASP A 96 0.43 7.36 -16.33
CA ASP A 96 -0.19 6.38 -17.24
C ASP A 96 -0.38 5.02 -16.57
N ILE A 97 0.52 4.65 -15.66
CA ILE A 97 0.47 3.42 -14.87
C ILE A 97 0.76 3.75 -13.40
N ILE A 98 -0.07 3.21 -12.51
CA ILE A 98 0.20 3.18 -11.07
C ILE A 98 0.60 1.77 -10.68
N HIS A 99 1.82 1.60 -10.16
CA HIS A 99 2.33 0.31 -9.71
C HIS A 99 2.38 0.27 -8.18
N ILE A 100 1.52 -0.56 -7.60
CA ILE A 100 1.46 -0.77 -6.16
C ILE A 100 2.38 -1.92 -5.79
N HIS A 101 3.30 -1.68 -4.83
CA HIS A 101 4.05 -2.72 -4.15
C HIS A 101 3.40 -3.04 -2.80
N ASN A 102 3.44 -2.11 -1.87
CA ASN A 102 2.73 -2.20 -0.60
C ASN A 102 2.01 -0.88 -0.30
N ILE A 103 0.79 -0.98 0.22
CA ILE A 103 -0.01 0.17 0.67
C ILE A 103 -0.27 0.14 2.18
N HIS A 104 0.13 -0.93 2.83
CA HIS A 104 0.15 -1.04 4.29
C HIS A 104 1.46 -0.44 4.84
N GLY A 105 1.44 0.20 6.00
CA GLY A 105 2.64 0.81 6.58
C GLY A 105 2.40 2.18 7.20
N TYR A 106 1.20 2.42 7.67
CA TYR A 106 0.82 3.61 8.46
C TYR A 106 0.84 4.94 7.70
N PHE A 107 0.58 4.95 6.39
CA PHE A 107 0.68 6.17 5.59
C PHE A 107 -0.50 6.43 4.64
N LEU A 108 -1.25 5.41 4.25
CA LEU A 108 -2.38 5.52 3.33
C LEU A 108 -3.65 4.90 3.90
N ASN A 109 -4.79 5.48 3.53
CA ASN A 109 -6.11 4.87 3.69
C ASN A 109 -6.49 4.17 2.38
N TYR A 110 -6.46 2.84 2.38
CA TYR A 110 -6.70 2.06 1.17
C TYR A 110 -8.12 2.25 0.61
N LYS A 111 -9.13 2.50 1.45
CA LYS A 111 -10.50 2.73 0.94
C LYS A 111 -10.57 3.99 0.08
N ILE A 112 -9.99 5.09 0.58
CA ILE A 112 -9.96 6.37 -0.12
C ILE A 112 -9.14 6.25 -1.40
N LEU A 113 -7.98 5.60 -1.32
CA LEU A 113 -7.11 5.41 -2.49
C LEU A 113 -7.79 4.57 -3.57
N PHE A 114 -8.38 3.42 -3.22
CA PHE A 114 -9.01 2.53 -4.20
C PHE A 114 -10.30 3.08 -4.78
N ASP A 115 -11.08 3.83 -3.99
CA ASP A 115 -12.24 4.57 -4.49
C ASP A 115 -11.82 5.61 -5.56
N TYR A 116 -10.71 6.30 -5.35
CA TYR A 116 -10.12 7.20 -6.35
C TYR A 116 -9.62 6.43 -7.58
N LEU A 117 -8.85 5.36 -7.39
CA LEU A 117 -8.28 4.58 -8.50
C LEU A 117 -9.39 3.95 -9.38
N ALA A 118 -10.48 3.50 -8.78
CA ALA A 118 -11.64 2.97 -9.52
C ALA A 118 -12.29 4.02 -10.44
N ARG A 119 -12.37 5.27 -9.98
CA ARG A 119 -12.92 6.37 -10.78
C ARG A 119 -11.95 6.86 -11.86
N ARG A 120 -10.64 6.76 -11.62
CA ARG A 120 -9.62 7.21 -12.55
C ARG A 120 -9.59 6.38 -13.84
N ASN A 121 -9.99 5.13 -13.79
CA ASN A 121 -10.06 4.21 -14.94
C ASN A 121 -8.73 4.09 -15.73
N LYS A 122 -7.60 4.11 -15.04
CA LYS A 122 -6.25 3.90 -15.62
C LYS A 122 -5.63 2.60 -15.10
N PRO A 123 -4.67 2.01 -15.82
CA PRO A 123 -4.02 0.77 -15.42
C PRO A 123 -3.36 0.85 -14.04
N VAL A 124 -3.68 -0.13 -13.20
CA VAL A 124 -3.05 -0.36 -11.91
C VAL A 124 -2.39 -1.74 -11.92
N VAL A 125 -1.11 -1.78 -11.65
CA VAL A 125 -0.34 -3.01 -11.46
C VAL A 125 -0.12 -3.20 -9.97
N TRP A 126 -0.32 -4.40 -9.44
CA TRP A 126 -0.06 -4.70 -8.04
C TRP A 126 0.85 -5.92 -7.87
N THR A 127 2.12 -5.70 -7.52
CA THR A 127 3.01 -6.80 -7.15
C THR A 127 2.75 -7.20 -5.71
N VAL A 128 2.24 -8.41 -5.52
CA VAL A 128 1.87 -8.94 -4.20
C VAL A 128 3.11 -9.52 -3.51
N HIS A 129 3.58 -8.85 -2.46
CA HIS A 129 4.77 -9.26 -1.69
C HIS A 129 4.42 -10.08 -0.43
N ASP A 130 3.17 -10.00 0.02
CA ASP A 130 2.67 -10.70 1.20
C ASP A 130 1.16 -10.97 1.12
N CYS A 131 0.61 -11.60 2.14
CA CYS A 131 -0.79 -12.02 2.15
C CYS A 131 -1.76 -10.95 2.69
N TRP A 132 -1.28 -9.77 3.09
CA TRP A 132 -2.10 -8.77 3.75
C TRP A 132 -3.30 -8.33 2.90
N LEU A 133 -3.14 -8.27 1.59
CA LEU A 133 -4.20 -7.79 0.70
C LEU A 133 -5.48 -8.64 0.76
N TYR A 134 -5.36 -9.96 0.93
CA TYR A 134 -6.51 -10.89 0.95
C TYR A 134 -6.80 -11.51 2.31
N THR A 135 -6.04 -11.17 3.36
CA THR A 135 -6.33 -11.54 4.74
C THR A 135 -7.02 -10.42 5.50
N GLY A 136 -7.69 -10.75 6.62
CA GLY A 136 -8.32 -9.71 7.46
C GLY A 136 -7.36 -8.94 8.36
N HIS A 137 -6.14 -9.47 8.58
CA HIS A 137 -5.18 -8.86 9.50
C HIS A 137 -3.73 -9.16 9.15
N CYS A 138 -3.35 -10.45 9.13
CA CYS A 138 -1.95 -10.90 9.10
C CYS A 138 -1.30 -10.75 7.71
N TYR A 139 0.03 -10.64 7.71
CA TYR A 139 0.83 -10.64 6.47
C TYR A 139 1.13 -12.05 5.99
N TYR A 140 1.26 -13.00 6.92
CA TYR A 140 1.56 -14.40 6.61
C TYR A 140 0.68 -15.31 7.45
N TYR A 141 -0.24 -16.01 6.82
CA TYR A 141 -1.15 -16.93 7.49
C TYR A 141 -0.50 -18.32 7.72
N THR A 142 0.55 -18.63 6.97
CA THR A 142 1.24 -19.94 6.99
C THR A 142 1.82 -20.26 8.36
N PHE A 143 2.40 -19.28 9.05
CA PHE A 143 2.96 -19.46 10.39
C PHE A 143 1.95 -19.92 11.45
N ALA A 144 0.67 -19.68 11.22
CA ALA A 144 -0.41 -20.12 12.12
C ALA A 144 -1.22 -21.28 11.54
N GLY A 145 -0.85 -21.81 10.38
CA GLY A 145 -1.63 -22.84 9.66
C GLY A 145 -3.07 -22.39 9.38
N CYS A 146 -3.31 -21.08 9.24
CA CYS A 146 -4.66 -20.52 9.19
C CYS A 146 -5.22 -20.57 7.77
N SER A 147 -6.41 -21.18 7.60
CA SER A 147 -7.12 -21.27 6.31
C SER A 147 -8.34 -20.36 6.22
N LYS A 148 -8.63 -19.55 7.25
CA LYS A 148 -9.85 -18.72 7.32
C LYS A 148 -9.99 -17.75 6.14
N TRP A 149 -8.89 -17.22 5.63
CA TRP A 149 -8.88 -16.30 4.50
C TRP A 149 -9.52 -16.87 3.22
N LYS A 150 -9.59 -18.19 3.09
CA LYS A 150 -10.24 -18.86 1.93
C LYS A 150 -11.74 -18.67 1.90
N ILE A 151 -12.37 -18.47 3.06
CA ILE A 151 -13.82 -18.29 3.19
C ILE A 151 -14.08 -16.90 3.79
N HIS A 152 -13.67 -16.69 5.03
CA HIS A 152 -13.84 -15.43 5.74
C HIS A 152 -12.91 -15.35 6.96
N CYS A 153 -12.15 -14.25 7.09
CA CYS A 153 -11.36 -13.98 8.27
C CYS A 153 -12.24 -13.58 9.46
N GLY A 154 -11.72 -13.76 10.67
CA GLY A 154 -12.34 -13.38 11.93
C GLY A 154 -11.66 -14.10 13.09
N ARG A 155 -11.66 -13.51 14.30
CA ARG A 155 -10.95 -14.03 15.47
C ARG A 155 -9.53 -14.44 15.09
N CYS A 156 -8.73 -13.44 14.63
CA CYS A 156 -7.42 -13.71 14.04
C CYS A 156 -6.45 -14.32 15.07
N PRO A 157 -5.90 -15.53 14.83
CA PRO A 157 -4.96 -16.15 15.75
C PRO A 157 -3.64 -15.37 15.85
N GLN A 158 -3.36 -14.52 14.86
CA GLN A 158 -2.18 -13.67 14.79
C GLN A 158 -2.44 -12.21 15.16
N LYS A 159 -3.58 -11.89 15.81
CA LYS A 159 -3.93 -10.50 16.14
C LYS A 159 -2.82 -9.73 16.87
N LYS A 160 -2.06 -10.42 17.73
CA LYS A 160 -0.94 -9.84 18.50
C LYS A 160 0.40 -9.86 17.74
N LYS A 161 0.46 -10.47 16.53
CA LYS A 161 1.62 -10.42 15.65
C LYS A 161 1.51 -9.20 14.71
N PHE A 162 2.58 -8.90 13.98
CA PHE A 162 2.58 -7.75 13.08
C PHE A 162 1.50 -7.86 11.99
N PRO A 163 0.68 -6.81 11.77
CA PRO A 163 0.61 -5.47 12.38
C PRO A 163 -0.23 -5.46 13.67
N ALA A 164 0.34 -5.87 14.79
CA ALA A 164 -0.36 -6.19 16.03
C ALA A 164 -1.47 -5.20 16.43
N SER A 165 -2.60 -5.75 16.92
CA SER A 165 -3.66 -5.02 17.60
C SER A 165 -3.91 -5.61 18.99
N TYR A 166 -4.05 -4.74 19.99
CA TYR A 166 -4.13 -5.19 21.38
C TYR A 166 -5.56 -5.19 21.93
N LEU A 167 -6.36 -4.18 21.62
CA LEU A 167 -7.71 -4.07 22.19
C LEU A 167 -8.74 -4.75 21.30
N PHE A 168 -8.81 -4.41 20.02
CA PHE A 168 -9.86 -4.88 19.13
C PHE A 168 -9.32 -5.90 18.10
N ASP A 169 -10.20 -6.74 17.63
CA ASP A 169 -10.00 -7.62 16.49
C ASP A 169 -11.03 -7.25 15.41
N ARG A 170 -10.58 -6.56 14.39
CA ARG A 170 -11.43 -6.21 13.25
C ARG A 170 -11.20 -7.11 12.04
N SER A 171 -10.51 -8.26 12.23
CA SER A 171 -10.13 -9.11 11.10
C SER A 171 -11.31 -9.55 10.23
N PHE A 172 -12.51 -9.71 10.81
CA PHE A 172 -13.75 -9.95 10.06
C PHE A 172 -14.07 -8.75 9.15
N LYS A 173 -14.22 -7.56 9.74
CA LYS A 173 -14.57 -6.34 9.01
C LYS A 173 -13.49 -5.89 8.03
N ASN A 174 -12.22 -6.04 8.42
CA ASN A 174 -11.08 -5.70 7.56
C ASN A 174 -11.03 -6.60 6.32
N PHE A 175 -11.41 -7.87 6.44
CA PHE A 175 -11.50 -8.80 5.31
C PHE A 175 -12.54 -8.32 4.30
N GLU A 176 -13.76 -7.99 4.77
CA GLU A 176 -14.83 -7.45 3.91
C GLU A 176 -14.47 -6.11 3.29
N ASP A 177 -13.94 -5.19 4.11
CA ASP A 177 -13.54 -3.86 3.67
C ASP A 177 -12.47 -3.92 2.58
N LYS A 178 -11.47 -4.80 2.72
CA LYS A 178 -10.43 -5.02 1.70
C LYS A 178 -11.01 -5.65 0.45
N ARG A 179 -11.80 -6.72 0.60
CA ARG A 179 -12.46 -7.36 -0.54
C ARG A 179 -13.24 -6.33 -1.36
N LYS A 180 -14.07 -5.51 -0.71
CA LYS A 180 -14.84 -4.46 -1.39
C LYS A 180 -13.96 -3.43 -2.07
N ALA A 181 -12.91 -2.94 -1.37
CA ALA A 181 -12.05 -1.91 -1.91
C ALA A 181 -11.19 -2.43 -3.07
N PHE A 182 -10.56 -3.59 -2.93
CA PHE A 182 -9.59 -4.09 -3.91
C PHE A 182 -10.23 -4.69 -5.15
N THR A 183 -11.51 -5.03 -5.10
CA THR A 183 -12.30 -5.44 -6.27
C THR A 183 -13.12 -4.30 -6.89
N SER A 184 -12.93 -3.06 -6.46
CA SER A 184 -13.65 -1.91 -7.01
C SER A 184 -13.12 -1.43 -8.37
N ILE A 185 -11.85 -1.72 -8.67
CA ILE A 185 -11.25 -1.38 -9.96
C ILE A 185 -11.72 -2.40 -10.99
N GLN A 186 -12.05 -1.92 -12.20
CA GLN A 186 -12.44 -2.82 -13.30
C GLN A 186 -11.31 -3.83 -13.58
N ALA A 187 -11.70 -5.09 -13.82
CA ALA A 187 -10.74 -6.17 -14.04
C ALA A 187 -9.79 -5.93 -15.24
N SER A 188 -10.25 -5.19 -16.25
CA SER A 188 -9.43 -4.77 -17.40
C SER A 188 -8.30 -3.80 -17.03
N ASN A 189 -8.40 -3.14 -15.89
CA ASN A 189 -7.45 -2.13 -15.43
C ASN A 189 -6.65 -2.56 -14.20
N MET A 190 -6.89 -3.75 -13.65
CA MET A 190 -6.15 -4.29 -12.51
C MET A 190 -5.33 -5.51 -12.93
N PHE A 191 -4.02 -5.42 -12.77
CA PHE A 191 -3.06 -6.49 -13.06
C PHE A 191 -2.36 -6.88 -11.75
N VAL A 192 -2.42 -8.16 -11.37
CA VAL A 192 -1.87 -8.70 -10.12
C VAL A 192 -0.86 -9.79 -10.39
#